data_ccc1f6ac24efeddd958e14212fa9924e
#
_entry.id   ccc1f6ac24efeddd958e14212fa9924e
#
_cell.length_a   1.000
_cell.length_b   1.000
_cell.length_c   1.000
_cell.angle_alpha   90.00
_cell.angle_beta   90.00
_cell.angle_gamma   90.00
#
_symmetry.space_group_name_H-M   'P 1'
#
loop_
_entity.id
_entity.type
_entity.pdbx_description
1 polymer ?
#
loop_
_entity_poly.entity_id
_entity_poly.type
_entity_poly.pdbx_seq_one_letter_code
_entity_poly.pdbx_strand_id
1 'polypeptide(L)'
;IDGIPALTYIDKNKNMWFYIASKGCYLYIPESQLLYPLLFDAGQLPEGEITDISECSDGVLLVYNTGMIVCLNRDTNKINWDLKEISKELGNNKYETFSFFVDKENDIWIYSPSGLWIYNPAEKKWQKKLRDLINRQSRSAVLSVAQDLQGRIWIGREHDGVNILNKSTGEIKTLMHQPDDERSLQDNTVSALYEDPNGMMWLGTWKKGIS
;
A
#
# COMPACT_ATOMS: atom_id res chain seq x y z
N ILE A 1 14.24 8.36 22.45
CA ILE A 1 13.47 9.13 21.45
C ILE A 1 12.22 9.65 22.15
N ASP A 2 12.06 10.96 22.22
CA ASP A 2 10.82 11.58 22.69
C ASP A 2 9.88 11.69 21.48
N GLY A 3 8.75 11.01 21.51
CA GLY A 3 7.73 11.07 20.48
C GLY A 3 6.98 9.74 20.34
N ILE A 4 5.74 9.83 19.89
CA ILE A 4 4.92 8.65 19.58
C ILE A 4 5.11 8.34 18.09
N PRO A 5 5.49 7.11 17.71
CA PRO A 5 5.56 6.73 16.30
C PRO A 5 4.18 6.88 15.64
N ALA A 6 4.13 7.59 14.51
CA ALA A 6 2.94 7.67 13.68
C ALA A 6 2.77 6.42 12.83
N LEU A 7 3.91 5.79 12.42
CA LEU A 7 3.95 4.56 11.67
C LEU A 7 4.99 3.61 12.26
N THR A 8 4.70 2.31 12.20
CA THR A 8 5.64 1.25 12.53
C THR A 8 5.55 0.16 11.47
N TYR A 9 6.69 -0.36 11.05
CA TYR A 9 6.79 -1.45 10.09
C TYR A 9 7.88 -2.43 10.52
N ILE A 10 7.65 -3.73 10.36
CA ILE A 10 8.63 -4.78 10.62
C ILE A 10 9.00 -5.42 9.28
N ASP A 11 10.26 -5.26 8.88
CA ASP A 11 10.76 -5.84 7.64
C ASP A 11 11.02 -7.35 7.75
N LYS A 12 11.31 -8.00 6.62
CA LYS A 12 11.58 -9.44 6.56
C LYS A 12 12.80 -9.90 7.38
N ASN A 13 13.71 -8.99 7.71
CA ASN A 13 14.84 -9.23 8.58
C ASN A 13 14.51 -8.99 10.06
N LYS A 14 13.23 -8.73 10.37
CA LYS A 14 12.70 -8.40 11.71
C LYS A 14 13.24 -7.08 12.26
N ASN A 15 13.81 -6.21 11.45
CA ASN A 15 14.13 -4.86 11.85
C ASN A 15 12.85 -4.03 11.95
N MET A 16 12.83 -3.08 12.86
CA MET A 16 11.65 -2.25 13.10
C MET A 16 11.90 -0.83 12.59
N TRP A 17 11.04 -0.39 11.71
CA TRP A 17 11.05 0.94 11.13
C TRP A 17 10.01 1.80 11.83
N PHE A 18 10.40 3.01 12.23
CA PHE A 18 9.53 3.96 12.90
C PHE A 18 9.55 5.28 12.16
N TYR A 19 8.39 5.81 11.89
CA TYR A 19 8.26 7.19 11.47
C TYR A 19 7.64 8.02 12.60
N ILE A 20 8.31 9.09 12.98
CA ILE A 20 7.85 10.06 13.97
C ILE A 20 7.65 11.38 13.23
N ALA A 21 6.41 11.87 13.19
CA ALA A 21 6.07 13.12 12.53
C ALA A 21 7.01 14.26 13.03
N SER A 22 7.47 15.07 12.11
CA SER A 22 8.44 16.16 12.34
C SER A 22 9.84 15.78 12.83
N LYS A 23 10.11 14.48 13.13
CA LYS A 23 11.42 13.97 13.56
C LYS A 23 12.09 13.03 12.55
N GLY A 24 11.32 12.45 11.63
CA GLY A 24 11.82 11.58 10.58
C GLY A 24 11.72 10.08 10.87
N CYS A 25 12.45 9.29 10.08
CA CYS A 25 12.46 7.85 10.13
C CYS A 25 13.62 7.32 10.99
N TYR A 26 13.36 6.20 11.68
CA TYR A 26 14.32 5.51 12.52
C TYR A 26 14.28 4.01 12.22
N LEU A 27 15.43 3.36 12.29
CA LEU A 27 15.60 1.92 12.15
C LEU A 27 16.12 1.34 13.45
N TYR A 28 15.38 0.40 14.04
CA TYR A 28 15.82 -0.40 15.17
C TYR A 28 16.19 -1.81 14.69
N ILE A 29 17.40 -2.25 15.03
CA ILE A 29 17.92 -3.59 14.72
C ILE A 29 17.95 -4.39 16.02
N PRO A 30 17.02 -5.36 16.21
CA PRO A 30 16.91 -6.11 17.47
C PRO A 30 18.17 -6.89 17.84
N GLU A 31 18.86 -7.49 16.85
CA GLU A 31 20.05 -8.29 17.08
C GLU A 31 21.18 -7.48 17.74
N SER A 32 21.39 -6.24 17.33
CA SER A 32 22.42 -5.36 17.88
C SER A 32 21.89 -4.43 18.99
N GLN A 33 20.58 -4.39 19.19
CA GLN A 33 19.89 -3.45 20.08
C GLN A 33 20.18 -1.96 19.75
N LEU A 34 20.51 -1.68 18.49
CA LEU A 34 20.86 -0.34 18.04
C LEU A 34 19.67 0.32 17.36
N LEU A 35 19.53 1.61 17.61
CA LEU A 35 18.54 2.47 16.99
C LEU A 35 19.26 3.56 16.18
N TYR A 36 19.00 3.59 14.90
CA TYR A 36 19.60 4.53 13.97
C TYR A 36 18.57 5.54 13.48
N PRO A 37 18.84 6.83 13.62
CA PRO A 37 18.12 7.81 12.82
C PRO A 37 18.52 7.60 11.35
N LEU A 38 17.56 7.54 10.46
CA LEU A 38 17.84 7.56 9.02
C LEU A 38 18.19 9.00 8.65
N LEU A 39 19.47 9.30 8.71
CA LEU A 39 20.02 10.58 8.29
C LEU A 39 20.18 10.53 6.76
N PHE A 40 19.32 11.22 6.07
CA PHE A 40 19.48 11.46 4.66
C PHE A 40 20.28 12.76 4.49
N ASP A 41 21.16 12.79 3.53
CA ASP A 41 21.88 14.02 3.18
C ASP A 41 20.87 15.13 2.92
N ALA A 42 21.11 16.33 3.45
CA ALA A 42 20.20 17.45 3.33
C ALA A 42 19.81 17.69 1.85
N GLY A 43 18.53 17.59 1.55
CA GLY A 43 17.99 17.71 0.20
C GLY A 43 17.73 16.40 -0.54
N GLN A 44 18.01 15.24 0.03
CA GLN A 44 17.73 13.93 -0.61
C GLN A 44 16.32 13.41 -0.36
N LEU A 45 15.69 13.74 0.77
CA LEU A 45 14.31 13.32 1.02
C LEU A 45 13.31 14.31 0.45
N PRO A 46 12.17 13.79 -0.01
CA PRO A 46 11.06 14.62 -0.45
C PRO A 46 10.49 15.47 0.69
N GLU A 47 9.90 16.59 0.33
CA GLU A 47 9.02 17.31 1.23
C GLU A 47 7.75 16.51 1.51
N GLY A 48 7.22 16.63 2.71
CA GLY A 48 5.99 15.98 3.14
C GLY A 48 6.18 14.98 4.26
N GLU A 49 5.09 14.35 4.65
CA GLU A 49 5.05 13.34 5.71
C GLU A 49 4.93 11.95 5.11
N ILE A 50 5.58 10.98 5.74
CA ILE A 50 5.45 9.56 5.35
C ILE A 50 4.09 9.06 5.83
N THR A 51 3.31 8.49 4.92
CA THR A 51 1.96 7.96 5.20
C THR A 51 1.92 6.44 5.29
N ASP A 52 2.91 5.76 4.69
CA ASP A 52 3.03 4.30 4.81
C ASP A 52 4.47 3.84 4.57
N ILE A 53 4.82 2.68 5.13
CA ILE A 53 6.11 2.01 5.00
C ILE A 53 5.84 0.55 4.62
N SER A 54 6.51 0.07 3.57
CA SER A 54 6.42 -1.31 3.11
C SER A 54 7.77 -1.79 2.57
N GLU A 55 7.84 -2.96 1.98
CA GLU A 55 9.03 -3.41 1.28
C GLU A 55 8.71 -4.09 -0.05
N CYS A 56 9.66 -4.06 -0.96
CA CYS A 56 9.67 -4.79 -2.21
C CYS A 56 11.01 -5.53 -2.37
N SER A 57 11.23 -6.20 -3.51
CA SER A 57 12.50 -6.88 -3.78
C SER A 57 13.71 -5.93 -3.67
N ASP A 58 13.55 -4.68 -4.08
CA ASP A 58 14.64 -3.71 -4.20
C ASP A 58 15.00 -3.02 -2.88
N GLY A 59 14.09 -3.04 -1.89
CA GLY A 59 14.36 -2.35 -0.64
C GLY A 59 13.11 -2.02 0.19
N VAL A 60 13.24 -1.04 1.06
CA VAL A 60 12.14 -0.51 1.87
C VAL A 60 11.52 0.69 1.16
N LEU A 61 10.21 0.67 1.05
CA LEU A 61 9.41 1.70 0.40
C LEU A 61 8.88 2.68 1.43
N LEU A 62 9.05 3.96 1.14
CA LEU A 62 8.43 5.06 1.88
C LEU A 62 7.48 5.79 0.92
N VAL A 63 6.21 5.93 1.27
CA VAL A 63 5.28 6.77 0.53
C VAL A 63 4.97 8.04 1.32
N TYR A 64 5.00 9.15 0.62
CA TYR A 64 4.74 10.48 1.17
C TYR A 64 3.33 10.94 0.85
N ASN A 65 2.78 11.78 1.70
CA ASN A 65 1.47 12.41 1.50
C ASN A 65 1.38 13.28 0.22
N THR A 66 2.52 13.57 -0.39
CA THR A 66 2.63 14.22 -1.71
C THR A 66 2.47 13.26 -2.90
N GLY A 67 2.34 11.94 -2.64
CA GLY A 67 2.35 10.91 -3.69
C GLY A 67 3.76 10.59 -4.21
N MET A 68 4.80 11.08 -3.57
CA MET A 68 6.17 10.68 -3.88
C MET A 68 6.50 9.36 -3.19
N ILE A 69 7.24 8.50 -3.88
CA ILE A 69 7.68 7.21 -3.38
C ILE A 69 9.18 7.14 -3.43
N VAL A 70 9.80 6.68 -2.36
CA VAL A 70 11.23 6.46 -2.26
C VAL A 70 11.49 5.00 -1.89
N CYS A 71 12.38 4.34 -2.62
CA CYS A 71 12.89 3.02 -2.27
C CYS A 71 14.27 3.18 -1.66
N LEU A 72 14.43 2.69 -0.44
CA LEU A 72 15.71 2.67 0.27
C LEU A 72 16.36 1.29 0.13
N ASN A 73 17.65 1.28 -0.18
CA ASN A 73 18.45 0.06 -0.08
C ASN A 73 18.58 -0.37 1.38
N ARG A 74 18.27 -1.62 1.70
CA ARG A 74 18.24 -2.15 3.08
C ARG A 74 19.58 -2.10 3.80
N ASP A 75 20.66 -2.34 3.05
CA ASP A 75 21.99 -2.52 3.64
C ASP A 75 22.72 -1.19 3.83
N THR A 76 22.48 -0.25 2.90
CA THR A 76 23.19 1.03 2.89
C THR A 76 22.33 2.20 3.36
N ASN A 77 21.02 2.00 3.50
CA ASN A 77 20.01 3.04 3.81
C ASN A 77 20.04 4.24 2.85
N LYS A 78 20.61 4.05 1.64
CA LYS A 78 20.63 5.08 0.59
C LYS A 78 19.43 4.92 -0.32
N ILE A 79 19.05 6.03 -0.96
CA ILE A 79 17.99 6.01 -1.98
C ILE A 79 18.48 5.16 -3.16
N ASN A 80 17.71 4.12 -3.46
CA ASN A 80 17.91 3.23 -4.59
C ASN A 80 17.24 3.81 -5.85
N TRP A 81 15.99 4.24 -5.69
CA TRP A 81 15.22 4.96 -6.71
C TRP A 81 14.06 5.72 -6.09
N ASP A 82 13.51 6.68 -6.83
CA ASP A 82 12.31 7.42 -6.47
C ASP A 82 11.30 7.52 -7.62
N LEU A 83 10.03 7.76 -7.30
CA LEU A 83 8.94 7.96 -8.24
C LEU A 83 8.18 9.24 -7.90
N LYS A 84 7.99 10.10 -8.91
CA LYS A 84 7.34 11.42 -8.79
C LYS A 84 6.07 11.56 -9.65
N GLU A 85 5.70 10.49 -10.34
CA GLU A 85 4.61 10.53 -11.31
C GLU A 85 3.26 10.80 -10.66
N ILE A 86 2.98 10.16 -9.51
CA ILE A 86 1.74 10.36 -8.75
C ILE A 86 1.67 11.81 -8.27
N SER A 87 2.75 12.32 -7.70
CA SER A 87 2.85 13.71 -7.25
C SER A 87 2.58 14.70 -8.38
N LYS A 88 3.08 14.41 -9.60
CA LYS A 88 2.82 15.23 -10.79
C LYS A 88 1.36 15.15 -11.26
N GLU A 89 0.75 13.95 -11.16
CA GLU A 89 -0.64 13.71 -11.56
C GLU A 89 -1.62 14.42 -10.61
N LEU A 90 -1.32 14.45 -9.31
CA LEU A 90 -2.14 15.13 -8.29
C LEU A 90 -1.98 16.65 -8.28
N GLY A 91 -0.84 17.17 -8.78
CA GLY A 91 -0.49 18.59 -8.70
C GLY A 91 -0.02 19.01 -7.30
N ASN A 92 0.60 20.19 -7.22
CA ASN A 92 1.36 20.63 -6.03
C ASN A 92 0.57 20.95 -4.76
N ASN A 93 -0.75 20.80 -4.74
CA ASN A 93 -1.61 21.26 -3.65
C ASN A 93 -2.44 20.15 -2.99
N LYS A 94 -2.18 18.88 -3.29
CA LYS A 94 -2.93 17.80 -2.67
C LYS A 94 -2.02 16.95 -1.80
N TYR A 95 -2.33 16.92 -0.52
CA TYR A 95 -1.76 15.99 0.44
C TYR A 95 -2.79 14.91 0.73
N GLU A 96 -2.42 13.65 0.52
CA GLU A 96 -3.31 12.51 0.73
C GLU A 96 -2.63 11.44 1.57
N THR A 97 -3.41 10.61 2.21
CA THR A 97 -2.90 9.39 2.83
C THR A 97 -2.83 8.32 1.76
N PHE A 98 -1.62 7.91 1.44
CA PHE A 98 -1.35 6.80 0.54
C PHE A 98 -1.07 5.55 1.34
N SER A 99 -1.47 4.42 0.78
CA SER A 99 -1.12 3.09 1.28
C SER A 99 -0.51 2.26 0.16
N PHE A 100 0.27 1.26 0.57
CA PHE A 100 0.90 0.30 -0.32
C PHE A 100 0.36 -1.10 -0.13
N PHE A 101 0.48 -1.85 -1.21
CA PHE A 101 0.52 -3.29 -1.20
C PHE A 101 1.54 -3.76 -2.24
N VAL A 102 2.38 -4.73 -1.91
CA VAL A 102 3.33 -5.34 -2.85
C VAL A 102 2.91 -6.78 -3.06
N ASP A 103 2.57 -7.13 -4.30
CA ASP A 103 2.11 -8.47 -4.64
C ASP A 103 3.27 -9.48 -4.79
N LYS A 104 2.96 -10.76 -4.96
CA LYS A 104 3.94 -11.84 -5.08
C LYS A 104 4.81 -11.74 -6.34
N GLU A 105 4.34 -11.03 -7.36
CA GLU A 105 5.08 -10.71 -8.58
C GLU A 105 5.95 -9.45 -8.43
N ASN A 106 5.95 -8.85 -7.22
CA ASN A 106 6.67 -7.62 -6.88
C ASN A 106 6.13 -6.36 -7.57
N ASP A 107 4.89 -6.38 -8.08
CA ASP A 107 4.21 -5.15 -8.48
C ASP A 107 3.80 -4.35 -7.24
N ILE A 108 4.05 -3.05 -7.28
CA ILE A 108 3.72 -2.12 -6.19
C ILE A 108 2.37 -1.47 -6.50
N TRP A 109 1.39 -1.75 -5.65
CA TRP A 109 0.05 -1.19 -5.69
C TRP A 109 0.01 -0.01 -4.72
N ILE A 110 -0.21 1.18 -5.24
CA ILE A 110 -0.29 2.42 -4.47
C ILE A 110 -1.72 2.94 -4.60
N TYR A 111 -2.35 3.25 -3.49
CA TYR A 111 -3.72 3.71 -3.52
C TYR A 111 -4.01 4.79 -2.48
N SER A 112 -4.96 5.64 -2.82
CA SER A 112 -5.49 6.72 -1.98
C SER A 112 -6.94 6.99 -2.37
N PRO A 113 -7.65 7.90 -1.69
CA PRO A 113 -8.99 8.32 -2.11
C PRO A 113 -9.05 8.85 -3.55
N SER A 114 -7.95 9.42 -4.07
CA SER A 114 -7.89 9.95 -5.44
C SER A 114 -7.64 8.90 -6.52
N GLY A 115 -7.18 7.69 -6.17
CA GLY A 115 -6.93 6.68 -7.20
C GLY A 115 -6.10 5.47 -6.81
N LEU A 116 -5.81 4.72 -7.84
CA LEU A 116 -4.97 3.52 -7.80
C LEU A 116 -3.87 3.65 -8.85
N TRP A 117 -2.64 3.34 -8.47
CA TRP A 117 -1.47 3.27 -9.34
C TRP A 117 -0.77 1.93 -9.13
N ILE A 118 -0.25 1.36 -10.21
CA ILE A 118 0.45 0.08 -10.17
C ILE A 118 1.78 0.24 -10.88
N TYR A 119 2.87 -0.01 -10.19
CA TYR A 119 4.22 0.11 -10.71
C TYR A 119 4.95 -1.22 -10.67
N ASN A 120 5.58 -1.60 -11.79
CA ASN A 120 6.45 -2.77 -11.85
C ASN A 120 7.92 -2.32 -11.76
N PRO A 121 8.64 -2.61 -10.66
CA PRO A 121 10.03 -2.19 -10.48
C PRO A 121 10.98 -2.85 -11.47
N ALA A 122 10.78 -4.13 -11.80
CA ALA A 122 11.66 -4.87 -12.71
C ALA A 122 11.62 -4.29 -14.14
N GLU A 123 10.43 -3.92 -14.62
CA GLU A 123 10.26 -3.28 -15.91
C GLU A 123 10.44 -1.76 -15.87
N LYS A 124 10.49 -1.16 -14.69
CA LYS A 124 10.48 0.30 -14.45
C LYS A 124 9.32 1.00 -15.15
N LYS A 125 8.12 0.40 -15.05
CA LYS A 125 6.93 0.87 -15.77
C LYS A 125 5.68 0.91 -14.92
N TRP A 126 4.85 1.92 -15.19
CA TRP A 126 3.49 2.01 -14.69
C TRP A 126 2.56 1.07 -15.48
N GLN A 127 1.81 0.23 -14.80
CA GLN A 127 0.86 -0.73 -15.36
C GLN A 127 -0.49 -0.05 -15.71
N LYS A 128 -0.44 0.97 -16.58
CA LYS A 128 -1.62 1.80 -16.94
C LYS A 128 -2.79 0.97 -17.48
N LYS A 129 -2.51 -0.03 -18.34
CA LYS A 129 -3.57 -0.90 -18.90
C LYS A 129 -4.31 -1.69 -17.83
N LEU A 130 -3.58 -2.21 -16.82
CA LEU A 130 -4.16 -2.94 -15.71
C LEU A 130 -4.99 -2.00 -14.82
N ARG A 131 -4.47 -0.82 -14.49
CA ARG A 131 -5.20 0.23 -13.78
C ARG A 131 -6.50 0.60 -14.50
N ASP A 132 -6.45 0.82 -15.80
CA ASP A 132 -7.61 1.19 -16.60
C ASP A 132 -8.66 0.07 -16.65
N LEU A 133 -8.23 -1.20 -16.70
CA LEU A 133 -9.11 -2.35 -16.62
C LEU A 133 -9.88 -2.37 -15.29
N ILE A 134 -9.19 -2.16 -14.17
CA ILE A 134 -9.77 -2.12 -12.83
C ILE A 134 -10.74 -0.93 -12.70
N ASN A 135 -10.35 0.24 -13.18
CA ASN A 135 -11.16 1.46 -13.09
C ASN A 135 -12.41 1.46 -13.99
N ARG A 136 -12.49 0.56 -14.97
CA ARG A 136 -13.73 0.34 -15.74
C ARG A 136 -14.82 -0.36 -14.91
N GLN A 137 -14.45 -1.16 -13.92
CA GLN A 137 -15.39 -1.86 -13.04
C GLN A 137 -15.99 -0.91 -12.01
N SER A 138 -15.17 -0.04 -11.44
CA SER A 138 -15.58 0.95 -10.45
C SER A 138 -14.58 2.11 -10.42
N ARG A 139 -15.11 3.31 -10.14
CA ARG A 139 -14.30 4.52 -9.87
C ARG A 139 -14.31 4.92 -8.41
N SER A 140 -14.97 4.14 -7.55
CA SER A 140 -14.97 4.37 -6.11
C SER A 140 -13.56 4.26 -5.54
N ALA A 141 -13.29 4.99 -4.47
CA ALA A 141 -12.00 4.96 -3.79
C ALA A 141 -11.57 3.53 -3.44
N VAL A 142 -10.29 3.25 -3.62
CA VAL A 142 -9.67 2.01 -3.15
C VAL A 142 -9.27 2.22 -1.70
N LEU A 143 -9.75 1.35 -0.81
CA LEU A 143 -9.50 1.43 0.63
C LEU A 143 -8.51 0.35 1.11
N SER A 144 -8.47 -0.79 0.42
CA SER A 144 -7.59 -1.90 0.77
C SER A 144 -7.24 -2.75 -0.44
N VAL A 145 -6.05 -3.35 -0.43
CA VAL A 145 -5.59 -4.29 -1.45
C VAL A 145 -4.90 -5.46 -0.76
N ALA A 146 -5.19 -6.68 -1.21
CA ALA A 146 -4.53 -7.91 -0.76
C ALA A 146 -4.39 -8.89 -1.91
N GLN A 147 -3.53 -9.91 -1.75
CA GLN A 147 -3.42 -11.02 -2.71
C GLN A 147 -3.64 -12.33 -2.00
N ASP A 148 -4.48 -13.21 -2.57
CA ASP A 148 -4.74 -14.52 -1.99
C ASP A 148 -3.69 -15.58 -2.40
N LEU A 149 -3.79 -16.78 -1.80
CA LEU A 149 -2.89 -17.89 -2.08
C LEU A 149 -2.94 -18.34 -3.54
N GLN A 150 -4.06 -18.09 -4.24
CA GLN A 150 -4.24 -18.38 -5.65
C GLN A 150 -3.66 -17.28 -6.55
N GLY A 151 -3.10 -16.21 -5.98
CA GLY A 151 -2.51 -15.09 -6.71
C GLY A 151 -3.53 -14.07 -7.23
N ARG A 152 -4.81 -14.17 -6.83
CA ARG A 152 -5.82 -13.18 -7.21
C ARG A 152 -5.66 -11.93 -6.34
N ILE A 153 -5.86 -10.76 -6.94
CA ILE A 153 -5.82 -9.48 -6.23
C ILE A 153 -7.23 -9.11 -5.80
N TRP A 154 -7.39 -8.87 -4.51
CA TRP A 154 -8.60 -8.40 -3.88
C TRP A 154 -8.49 -6.89 -3.65
N ILE A 155 -9.49 -6.13 -4.09
CA ILE A 155 -9.49 -4.66 -4.04
C ILE A 155 -10.77 -4.22 -3.32
N GLY A 156 -10.64 -3.84 -2.06
CA GLY A 156 -11.73 -3.29 -1.25
C GLY A 156 -12.02 -1.84 -1.62
N ARG A 157 -13.29 -1.53 -1.77
CA ARG A 157 -13.75 -0.24 -2.27
C ARG A 157 -14.67 0.47 -1.28
N GLU A 158 -14.78 1.78 -1.45
CA GLU A 158 -15.80 2.58 -0.81
C GLU A 158 -17.13 2.44 -1.58
N HIS A 159 -18.16 1.85 -0.95
CA HIS A 159 -19.51 1.63 -1.48
C HIS A 159 -19.68 0.60 -2.62
N ASP A 160 -18.59 0.07 -3.21
CA ASP A 160 -18.67 -0.84 -4.36
C ASP A 160 -18.15 -2.27 -4.04
N GLY A 161 -18.13 -2.63 -2.75
CA GLY A 161 -17.76 -3.98 -2.31
C GLY A 161 -16.30 -4.31 -2.57
N VAL A 162 -16.06 -5.49 -3.15
CA VAL A 162 -14.70 -6.00 -3.45
C VAL A 162 -14.61 -6.43 -4.89
N ASN A 163 -13.60 -5.96 -5.60
CA ASN A 163 -13.21 -6.52 -6.90
C ASN A 163 -12.13 -7.59 -6.70
N ILE A 164 -12.30 -8.75 -7.31
CA ILE A 164 -11.34 -9.86 -7.30
C ILE A 164 -10.79 -10.00 -8.71
N LEU A 165 -9.55 -9.61 -8.90
CA LEU A 165 -8.86 -9.63 -10.18
C LEU A 165 -7.97 -10.87 -10.31
N ASN A 166 -8.11 -11.58 -11.40
CA ASN A 166 -7.09 -12.50 -11.87
C ASN A 166 -6.16 -11.77 -12.84
N LYS A 167 -4.92 -11.48 -12.41
CA LYS A 167 -3.96 -10.71 -13.23
C LYS A 167 -3.61 -11.40 -14.55
N SER A 168 -3.58 -12.74 -14.59
CA SER A 168 -3.15 -13.48 -15.77
C SER A 168 -4.21 -13.50 -16.88
N THR A 169 -5.49 -13.51 -16.50
CA THR A 169 -6.61 -13.54 -17.48
C THR A 169 -7.25 -12.18 -17.69
N GLY A 170 -7.06 -11.25 -16.75
CA GLY A 170 -7.77 -9.96 -16.71
C GLY A 170 -9.23 -10.07 -16.26
N GLU A 171 -9.67 -11.24 -15.81
CA GLU A 171 -11.03 -11.44 -15.31
C GLU A 171 -11.20 -10.73 -13.97
N ILE A 172 -12.30 -10.00 -13.80
CA ILE A 172 -12.67 -9.34 -12.55
C ILE A 172 -14.04 -9.82 -12.12
N LYS A 173 -14.14 -10.33 -10.88
CA LYS A 173 -15.40 -10.62 -10.20
C LYS A 173 -15.64 -9.57 -9.13
N THR A 174 -16.91 -9.19 -8.93
CA THR A 174 -17.29 -8.24 -7.89
C THR A 174 -18.17 -8.94 -6.86
N LEU A 175 -17.80 -8.80 -5.58
CA LEU A 175 -18.64 -9.19 -4.45
C LEU A 175 -19.28 -7.94 -3.87
N MET A 176 -20.59 -8.01 -3.66
CA MET A 176 -21.37 -6.92 -3.07
C MET A 176 -22.37 -7.44 -2.02
N HIS A 177 -22.79 -6.55 -1.13
CA HIS A 177 -23.89 -6.83 -0.23
C HIS A 177 -25.18 -7.02 -1.02
N GLN A 178 -25.91 -8.09 -0.67
CA GLN A 178 -27.25 -8.39 -1.19
C GLN A 178 -28.19 -8.54 0.02
N PRO A 179 -29.20 -7.68 0.14
CA PRO A 179 -30.06 -7.64 1.34
C PRO A 179 -30.73 -8.97 1.71
N ASP A 180 -31.00 -9.81 0.72
CA ASP A 180 -31.72 -11.07 0.88
C ASP A 180 -30.78 -12.31 0.88
N ASP A 181 -29.45 -12.11 0.84
CA ASP A 181 -28.46 -13.21 0.89
C ASP A 181 -27.48 -13.01 2.07
N GLU A 182 -27.70 -13.74 3.15
CA GLU A 182 -26.84 -13.72 4.34
C GLU A 182 -25.39 -14.17 4.05
N ARG A 183 -25.15 -14.82 2.92
CA ARG A 183 -23.80 -15.24 2.48
C ARG A 183 -23.09 -14.15 1.68
N SER A 184 -23.75 -13.04 1.40
CA SER A 184 -23.16 -11.88 0.73
C SER A 184 -22.37 -11.03 1.72
N LEU A 185 -21.64 -10.02 1.19
CA LEU A 185 -20.97 -9.04 2.06
C LEU A 185 -21.96 -8.38 3.02
N GLN A 186 -21.52 -8.10 4.24
CA GLN A 186 -22.35 -7.41 5.22
C GLN A 186 -22.52 -5.91 4.90
N ASP A 187 -21.51 -5.30 4.26
CA ASP A 187 -21.52 -3.89 3.83
C ASP A 187 -20.63 -3.73 2.57
N ASN A 188 -20.98 -2.77 1.70
CA ASN A 188 -20.24 -2.50 0.46
C ASN A 188 -18.99 -1.62 0.64
N THR A 189 -18.72 -1.10 1.83
CA THR A 189 -17.49 -0.36 2.12
C THR A 189 -16.50 -1.28 2.83
N VAL A 190 -15.49 -1.75 2.10
CA VAL A 190 -14.50 -2.73 2.59
C VAL A 190 -13.16 -2.04 2.80
N SER A 191 -12.84 -1.75 4.06
CA SER A 191 -11.67 -0.98 4.46
C SER A 191 -10.45 -1.82 4.83
N ALA A 192 -10.62 -3.12 5.05
CA ALA A 192 -9.53 -4.03 5.38
C ALA A 192 -9.70 -5.38 4.68
N LEU A 193 -8.60 -5.95 4.24
CA LEU A 193 -8.50 -7.27 3.63
C LEU A 193 -7.33 -8.02 4.27
N TYR A 194 -7.57 -9.25 4.69
CA TYR A 194 -6.53 -10.09 5.26
C TYR A 194 -6.76 -11.56 4.87
N GLU A 195 -5.75 -12.19 4.30
CA GLU A 195 -5.76 -13.63 4.09
C GLU A 195 -5.06 -14.33 5.26
N ASP A 196 -5.75 -15.26 5.87
CA ASP A 196 -5.17 -16.06 6.95
C ASP A 196 -4.29 -17.21 6.39
N PRO A 197 -3.45 -17.86 7.24
CA PRO A 197 -2.59 -18.97 6.80
C PRO A 197 -3.33 -20.17 6.22
N ASN A 198 -4.65 -20.29 6.42
CA ASN A 198 -5.48 -21.35 5.87
C ASN A 198 -6.09 -20.98 4.50
N GLY A 199 -5.81 -19.76 4.01
CA GLY A 199 -6.33 -19.26 2.73
C GLY A 199 -7.74 -18.68 2.80
N MET A 200 -8.22 -18.37 4.00
CA MET A 200 -9.50 -17.68 4.18
C MET A 200 -9.28 -16.18 4.11
N MET A 201 -10.06 -15.52 3.26
CA MET A 201 -10.04 -14.06 3.13
C MET A 201 -11.02 -13.42 4.10
N TRP A 202 -10.51 -12.61 5.01
CA TRP A 202 -11.27 -11.82 5.97
C TRP A 202 -11.46 -10.40 5.45
N LEU A 203 -12.69 -9.92 5.49
CA LEU A 203 -13.06 -8.61 4.96
C LEU A 203 -13.61 -7.74 6.09
N GLY A 204 -12.87 -6.69 6.43
CA GLY A 204 -13.32 -5.69 7.41
C GLY A 204 -14.18 -4.63 6.74
N THR A 205 -15.45 -4.54 7.14
CA THR A 205 -16.40 -3.56 6.60
C THR A 205 -16.54 -2.36 7.52
N TRP A 206 -16.91 -1.20 6.97
CA TRP A 206 -16.97 0.05 7.72
C TRP A 206 -18.03 0.06 8.84
N LYS A 207 -19.21 -0.54 8.60
CA LYS A 207 -20.34 -0.41 9.53
C LYS A 207 -20.79 -1.72 10.17
N LYS A 208 -20.45 -2.87 9.59
CA LYS A 208 -21.06 -4.15 9.99
C LYS A 208 -20.05 -5.23 10.40
N GLY A 209 -18.82 -4.83 10.71
CA GLY A 209 -17.81 -5.74 11.23
C GLY A 209 -17.12 -6.55 10.15
N ILE A 210 -16.92 -7.85 10.41
CA ILE A 210 -16.10 -8.75 9.56
C ILE A 210 -17.02 -9.69 8.78
N SER A 211 -16.73 -9.89 7.52
CA SER A 211 -17.33 -10.89 6.62
C SER A 211 -16.32 -11.93 6.21
#